data_fc4bd2e0672e0d9b8fb9fea5cba40e57
#
_entry.id   fc4bd2e0672e0d9b8fb9fea5cba40e57
#
_cell.length_a   1.000
_cell.length_b   1.000
_cell.length_c   1.000
_cell.angle_alpha   90.00
_cell.angle_beta   90.00
_cell.angle_gamma   90.00
#
_symmetry.space_group_name_H-M   'P 1'
#
loop_
_entity.id
_entity.type
_entity.pdbx_description
1 polymer ?
#
loop_
_entity_poly.entity_id
_entity_poly.type
_entity_poly.pdbx_seq_one_letter_code
_entity_poly.pdbx_strand_id
1 'polypeptide(L)'
;SVKNISKLPMLLPEKNGGLARSFMLKVLAKLQIGSLTLKEQNETLTFGSSADPSAPHAEVHVHDNDLYRRILTGGSIAAGETFIEGLWSSPDLTAVTRAFSANMAMLEAMSDKQNLLARMALKVNHWARRNTTARSRQNISAHYDLGNDFFSLFLDPSMMYSSAVYPTPDSDLATAAQHKLRLICEDLELTPEDHLVEVGTGWGGMAIFAAEHYGCHVTTTTISREQFDYTVAAVSSKGLQDRITVLFDDYRDLEGTFDKLVSI
;
A
#
# COMPACT_ATOMS: atom_id res chain seq x y z
N SER A 1 -28.94 -22.44 0.92
CA SER A 1 -29.63 -21.77 -0.20
C SER A 1 -28.95 -20.44 -0.47
N VAL A 2 -28.51 -20.28 -1.71
CA VAL A 2 -27.92 -19.02 -2.19
C VAL A 2 -29.08 -18.07 -2.53
N LYS A 3 -29.16 -16.95 -1.81
CA LYS A 3 -30.14 -15.90 -2.14
C LYS A 3 -29.45 -14.78 -2.90
N ASN A 4 -29.92 -14.52 -4.12
CA ASN A 4 -29.50 -13.40 -4.93
C ASN A 4 -30.26 -12.15 -4.48
N ILE A 5 -29.56 -11.14 -3.91
CA ILE A 5 -30.21 -9.99 -3.29
C ILE A 5 -30.20 -8.80 -4.26
N SER A 6 -31.02 -8.89 -5.30
CA SER A 6 -31.42 -7.71 -6.09
C SER A 6 -32.65 -6.99 -5.50
N LYS A 7 -33.33 -7.57 -4.50
CA LYS A 7 -34.51 -6.99 -3.83
C LYS A 7 -34.46 -7.35 -2.33
N LEU A 8 -33.90 -6.47 -1.49
CA LEU A 8 -33.98 -6.60 -0.05
C LEU A 8 -35.30 -5.99 0.45
N PRO A 9 -36.19 -6.76 1.12
CA PRO A 9 -37.26 -6.18 1.93
C PRO A 9 -36.64 -5.57 3.18
N MET A 10 -37.21 -4.47 3.63
CA MET A 10 -36.86 -3.77 4.85
C MET A 10 -37.17 -4.69 6.05
N LEU A 11 -36.19 -5.45 6.53
CA LEU A 11 -36.31 -6.33 7.69
C LEU A 11 -35.92 -5.60 8.96
N LEU A 12 -36.81 -5.67 9.93
CA LEU A 12 -36.64 -5.23 11.33
C LEU A 12 -35.54 -6.05 12.03
N PRO A 13 -34.90 -5.52 13.10
CA PRO A 13 -33.68 -6.06 13.67
C PRO A 13 -33.94 -7.36 14.43
N GLU A 14 -33.49 -8.50 13.90
CA GLU A 14 -33.31 -9.72 14.67
C GLU A 14 -31.90 -9.86 15.23
N LYS A 15 -31.79 -10.56 16.34
CA LYS A 15 -30.70 -10.62 17.33
C LYS A 15 -29.26 -10.95 16.89
N ASN A 16 -28.93 -11.08 15.60
CA ASN A 16 -27.63 -11.61 15.15
C ASN A 16 -26.82 -10.70 14.23
N GLY A 17 -26.88 -9.40 14.36
CA GLY A 17 -26.01 -8.60 13.52
C GLY A 17 -26.24 -7.11 13.49
N GLY A 18 -26.74 -6.51 14.49
CA GLY A 18 -26.77 -5.07 14.74
C GLY A 18 -26.95 -4.12 13.52
N LEU A 19 -27.12 -2.86 13.75
CA LEU A 19 -27.21 -1.81 12.74
C LEU A 19 -25.98 -1.79 11.81
N ALA A 20 -24.81 -2.15 12.34
CA ALA A 20 -23.55 -2.19 11.59
C ALA A 20 -23.56 -3.20 10.44
N ARG A 21 -24.02 -4.44 10.69
CA ARG A 21 -24.18 -5.47 9.66
C ARG A 21 -25.18 -5.01 8.59
N SER A 22 -26.36 -4.54 9.01
CA SER A 22 -27.40 -4.09 8.08
C SER A 22 -26.89 -2.96 7.17
N PHE A 23 -26.10 -2.05 7.71
CA PHE A 23 -25.50 -0.99 6.93
C PHE A 23 -24.45 -1.54 5.95
N MET A 24 -23.55 -2.40 6.40
CA MET A 24 -22.52 -3.00 5.54
C MET A 24 -23.14 -3.80 4.38
N LEU A 25 -24.18 -4.60 4.64
CA LEU A 25 -24.87 -5.32 3.56
C LEU A 25 -25.49 -4.38 2.54
N LYS A 26 -26.02 -3.20 2.95
CA LYS A 26 -26.52 -2.19 2.01
C LYS A 26 -25.38 -1.55 1.19
N VAL A 27 -24.19 -1.44 1.74
CA VAL A 27 -22.99 -1.00 1.00
C VAL A 27 -22.60 -2.05 -0.02
N LEU A 28 -22.47 -3.30 0.39
CA LEU A 28 -22.12 -4.41 -0.50
C LEU A 28 -23.13 -4.64 -1.62
N ALA A 29 -24.42 -4.38 -1.37
CA ALA A 29 -25.47 -4.45 -2.39
C ALA A 29 -25.29 -3.45 -3.56
N LYS A 30 -24.39 -2.48 -3.43
CA LYS A 30 -24.06 -1.50 -4.47
C LYS A 30 -22.81 -1.85 -5.27
N LEU A 31 -22.21 -2.99 -5.06
CA LEU A 31 -21.09 -3.49 -5.85
C LEU A 31 -21.46 -3.50 -7.33
N GLN A 32 -20.60 -2.88 -8.15
CA GLN A 32 -20.83 -2.68 -9.60
C GLN A 32 -19.95 -3.62 -10.45
N ILE A 33 -18.73 -3.90 -9.97
CA ILE A 33 -17.72 -4.67 -10.70
C ILE A 33 -17.40 -5.95 -9.93
N GLY A 34 -17.62 -7.10 -10.60
CA GLY A 34 -17.37 -8.41 -10.00
C GLY A 34 -18.44 -8.84 -9.01
N SER A 35 -18.10 -9.79 -8.15
CA SER A 35 -18.99 -10.29 -7.11
C SER A 35 -18.26 -10.55 -5.80
N LEU A 36 -19.01 -10.48 -4.70
CA LEU A 36 -18.59 -10.87 -3.36
C LEU A 36 -19.58 -11.86 -2.78
N THR A 37 -19.11 -13.04 -2.41
CA THR A 37 -19.87 -14.04 -1.64
C THR A 37 -19.48 -13.94 -0.18
N LEU A 38 -20.44 -13.59 0.66
CA LEU A 38 -20.28 -13.49 2.10
C LEU A 38 -20.89 -14.73 2.75
N LYS A 39 -20.08 -15.53 3.44
CA LYS A 39 -20.50 -16.72 4.19
C LYS A 39 -20.49 -16.42 5.69
N GLU A 40 -21.63 -16.50 6.30
CA GLU A 40 -21.84 -16.43 7.74
C GLU A 40 -22.26 -17.81 8.26
N GLN A 41 -22.34 -17.97 9.59
CA GLN A 41 -22.64 -19.28 10.21
C GLN A 41 -23.89 -19.97 9.63
N ASN A 42 -24.95 -19.21 9.33
CA ASN A 42 -26.25 -19.72 8.90
C ASN A 42 -26.72 -19.17 7.54
N GLU A 43 -25.93 -18.34 6.89
CA GLU A 43 -26.35 -17.62 5.69
C GLU A 43 -25.22 -17.44 4.70
N THR A 44 -25.54 -17.55 3.42
CA THR A 44 -24.62 -17.19 2.33
C THR A 44 -25.31 -16.11 1.50
N LEU A 45 -24.65 -14.97 1.35
CA LEU A 45 -25.13 -13.81 0.63
C LEU A 45 -24.18 -13.51 -0.53
N THR A 46 -24.72 -13.24 -1.70
CA THR A 46 -23.91 -12.85 -2.87
C THR A 46 -24.31 -11.46 -3.34
N PHE A 47 -23.30 -10.61 -3.54
CA PHE A 47 -23.44 -9.22 -3.99
C PHE A 47 -22.72 -9.04 -5.32
N GLY A 48 -23.19 -8.10 -6.16
CA GLY A 48 -22.63 -7.86 -7.49
C GLY A 48 -23.05 -8.89 -8.52
N SER A 49 -22.24 -9.08 -9.56
CA SER A 49 -22.52 -9.99 -10.67
C SER A 49 -21.30 -10.85 -10.97
N SER A 50 -21.53 -12.13 -11.22
CA SER A 50 -20.52 -13.10 -11.69
C SER A 50 -20.62 -13.35 -13.21
N ALA A 51 -21.33 -12.49 -13.94
CA ALA A 51 -21.53 -12.67 -15.37
C ALA A 51 -20.26 -12.41 -16.21
N ASP A 52 -19.31 -11.61 -15.70
CA ASP A 52 -18.02 -11.36 -16.34
C ASP A 52 -16.94 -12.21 -15.66
N PRO A 53 -16.38 -13.24 -16.32
CA PRO A 53 -15.34 -14.08 -15.77
C PRO A 53 -14.01 -13.36 -15.53
N SER A 54 -13.77 -12.22 -16.19
CA SER A 54 -12.56 -11.41 -16.01
C SER A 54 -12.62 -10.47 -14.82
N ALA A 55 -13.82 -10.23 -14.30
CA ALA A 55 -14.01 -9.41 -13.10
C ALA A 55 -13.65 -10.18 -11.83
N PRO A 56 -13.24 -9.49 -10.75
CA PRO A 56 -12.89 -10.17 -9.50
C PRO A 56 -14.12 -10.81 -8.83
N HIS A 57 -13.95 -12.08 -8.40
CA HIS A 57 -14.96 -12.85 -7.67
C HIS A 57 -14.39 -13.24 -6.32
N ALA A 58 -14.82 -12.55 -5.28
CA ALA A 58 -14.30 -12.73 -3.93
C ALA A 58 -15.24 -13.56 -3.05
N GLU A 59 -14.62 -14.28 -2.09
CA GLU A 59 -15.36 -15.00 -1.05
C GLU A 59 -14.81 -14.60 0.32
N VAL A 60 -15.70 -14.26 1.26
CA VAL A 60 -15.37 -13.87 2.64
C VAL A 60 -16.19 -14.72 3.60
N HIS A 61 -15.50 -15.34 4.57
CA HIS A 61 -16.10 -16.10 5.65
C HIS A 61 -16.07 -15.25 6.93
N VAL A 62 -17.20 -14.92 7.48
CA VAL A 62 -17.33 -14.15 8.72
C VAL A 62 -17.42 -15.11 9.89
N HIS A 63 -16.51 -14.98 10.84
CA HIS A 63 -16.42 -15.79 12.06
C HIS A 63 -16.98 -15.05 13.28
N ASP A 64 -16.86 -13.69 13.30
CA ASP A 64 -17.39 -12.84 14.35
C ASP A 64 -18.07 -11.59 13.78
N ASN A 65 -19.28 -11.29 14.24
CA ASN A 65 -20.08 -10.16 13.79
C ASN A 65 -19.53 -8.79 14.25
N ASP A 66 -18.59 -8.73 15.19
CA ASP A 66 -17.91 -7.48 15.58
C ASP A 66 -17.09 -6.89 14.42
N LEU A 67 -16.75 -7.72 13.44
CA LEU A 67 -16.18 -7.30 12.15
C LEU A 67 -16.89 -6.08 11.56
N TYR A 68 -18.22 -6.12 11.50
CA TYR A 68 -19.01 -5.08 10.84
C TYR A 68 -18.89 -3.72 11.53
N ARG A 69 -18.93 -3.70 12.85
CA ARG A 69 -18.75 -2.50 13.64
C ARG A 69 -17.35 -1.92 13.46
N ARG A 70 -16.33 -2.79 13.53
CA ARG A 70 -14.94 -2.39 13.41
C ARG A 70 -14.61 -1.81 12.05
N ILE A 71 -15.05 -2.45 10.96
CA ILE A 71 -14.84 -1.93 9.60
C ILE A 71 -15.54 -0.59 9.41
N LEU A 72 -16.76 -0.42 9.92
CA LEU A 72 -17.47 0.87 9.81
C LEU A 72 -16.76 2.03 10.51
N THR A 73 -16.05 1.76 11.60
CA THR A 73 -15.35 2.80 12.37
C THR A 73 -13.90 3.00 11.97
N GLY A 74 -13.22 1.96 11.51
CA GLY A 74 -11.78 1.95 11.21
C GLY A 74 -11.43 1.73 9.73
N GLY A 75 -12.42 1.52 8.87
CA GLY A 75 -12.24 1.39 7.41
C GLY A 75 -11.33 0.22 7.01
N SER A 76 -10.50 0.44 5.99
CA SER A 76 -9.59 -0.57 5.45
C SER A 76 -8.54 -1.07 6.44
N ILE A 77 -8.08 -0.20 7.35
CA ILE A 77 -7.15 -0.61 8.41
C ILE A 77 -7.80 -1.64 9.32
N ALA A 78 -9.02 -1.37 9.79
CA ALA A 78 -9.75 -2.32 10.62
C ALA A 78 -10.11 -3.61 9.88
N ALA A 79 -10.28 -3.58 8.55
CA ALA A 79 -10.46 -4.81 7.77
C ALA A 79 -9.20 -5.70 7.85
N GLY A 80 -8.00 -5.12 7.74
CA GLY A 80 -6.74 -5.84 7.92
C GLY A 80 -6.54 -6.35 9.35
N GLU A 81 -6.76 -5.50 10.36
CA GLU A 81 -6.64 -5.88 11.77
C GLU A 81 -7.58 -7.06 12.11
N THR A 82 -8.84 -6.98 11.70
CA THR A 82 -9.83 -8.04 11.97
C THR A 82 -9.54 -9.33 11.21
N PHE A 83 -8.86 -9.27 10.06
CA PHE A 83 -8.33 -10.46 9.37
C PHE A 83 -7.22 -11.13 10.20
N ILE A 84 -6.24 -10.34 10.67
CA ILE A 84 -5.13 -10.84 11.51
C ILE A 84 -5.67 -11.46 12.80
N GLU A 85 -6.69 -10.86 13.41
CA GLU A 85 -7.34 -11.35 14.62
C GLU A 85 -8.29 -12.55 14.38
N GLY A 86 -8.53 -12.91 13.11
CA GLY A 86 -9.34 -14.07 12.76
C GLY A 86 -10.86 -13.87 12.83
N LEU A 87 -11.35 -12.61 12.83
CA LEU A 87 -12.78 -12.33 12.77
C LEU A 87 -13.40 -12.69 11.43
N TRP A 88 -12.58 -12.79 10.40
CA TRP A 88 -12.96 -13.25 9.07
C TRP A 88 -11.78 -13.90 8.36
N SER A 89 -12.08 -14.67 7.31
CA SER A 89 -11.09 -15.30 6.44
C SER A 89 -11.56 -15.31 4.98
N SER A 90 -10.65 -15.64 4.07
CA SER A 90 -10.94 -15.81 2.65
C SER A 90 -10.06 -16.92 2.07
N PRO A 91 -10.58 -17.74 1.15
CA PRO A 91 -9.75 -18.69 0.39
C PRO A 91 -8.83 -17.98 -0.62
N ASP A 92 -9.18 -16.75 -1.04
CA ASP A 92 -8.38 -15.91 -1.94
C ASP A 92 -8.46 -14.44 -1.50
N LEU A 93 -7.48 -14.04 -0.69
CA LEU A 93 -7.39 -12.67 -0.20
C LEU A 93 -7.10 -11.67 -1.33
N THR A 94 -6.40 -12.11 -2.39
CA THR A 94 -6.13 -11.28 -3.57
C THR A 94 -7.42 -10.94 -4.31
N ALA A 95 -8.33 -11.90 -4.47
CA ALA A 95 -9.65 -11.65 -5.06
C ALA A 95 -10.46 -10.65 -4.22
N VAL A 96 -10.37 -10.71 -2.88
CA VAL A 96 -11.03 -9.74 -1.99
C VAL A 96 -10.49 -8.33 -2.22
N THR A 97 -9.16 -8.16 -2.21
CA THR A 97 -8.55 -6.85 -2.42
C THR A 97 -8.86 -6.30 -3.81
N ARG A 98 -8.81 -7.13 -4.85
CA ARG A 98 -9.18 -6.75 -6.23
C ARG A 98 -10.66 -6.32 -6.34
N ALA A 99 -11.59 -7.03 -5.70
CA ALA A 99 -13.01 -6.69 -5.71
C ALA A 99 -13.27 -5.33 -5.07
N PHE A 100 -12.64 -5.04 -3.92
CA PHE A 100 -12.77 -3.73 -3.27
C PHE A 100 -12.07 -2.61 -4.05
N SER A 101 -10.88 -2.85 -4.59
CA SER A 101 -10.15 -1.86 -5.42
C SER A 101 -10.91 -1.50 -6.68
N ALA A 102 -11.50 -2.48 -7.38
CA ALA A 102 -12.32 -2.23 -8.57
C ALA A 102 -13.57 -1.39 -8.27
N ASN A 103 -14.06 -1.41 -7.04
CA ASN A 103 -15.23 -0.65 -6.59
C ASN A 103 -14.87 0.58 -5.72
N MET A 104 -13.60 1.01 -5.68
CA MET A 104 -13.13 2.08 -4.80
C MET A 104 -13.92 3.40 -5.00
N ALA A 105 -14.14 3.81 -6.24
CA ALA A 105 -14.91 5.02 -6.55
C ALA A 105 -16.33 5.00 -5.96
N MET A 106 -16.99 3.84 -5.96
CA MET A 106 -18.31 3.66 -5.33
C MET A 106 -18.21 3.78 -3.80
N LEU A 107 -17.18 3.20 -3.18
CA LEU A 107 -16.96 3.26 -1.73
C LEU A 107 -16.64 4.68 -1.27
N GLU A 108 -15.82 5.42 -2.01
CA GLU A 108 -15.48 6.82 -1.75
C GLU A 108 -16.69 7.73 -1.88
N ALA A 109 -17.48 7.60 -2.94
CA ALA A 109 -18.70 8.37 -3.15
C ALA A 109 -19.74 8.16 -2.04
N MET A 110 -19.73 7.03 -1.37
CA MET A 110 -20.59 6.76 -0.22
C MET A 110 -20.05 7.38 1.07
N SER A 111 -18.73 7.39 1.24
CA SER A 111 -18.06 8.05 2.38
C SER A 111 -18.29 9.55 2.36
N ASP A 112 -18.22 10.18 1.18
CA ASP A 112 -18.41 11.64 1.03
C ASP A 112 -19.84 12.13 1.36
N LYS A 113 -20.84 11.29 1.15
CA LYS A 113 -22.24 11.66 1.41
C LYS A 113 -22.65 11.56 2.88
N GLN A 114 -21.86 10.89 3.72
CA GLN A 114 -22.37 10.47 5.02
C GLN A 114 -21.88 11.27 6.22
N ASN A 115 -20.92 12.22 6.16
CA ASN A 115 -20.59 12.91 7.42
C ASN A 115 -19.75 14.18 7.30
N LEU A 116 -20.39 15.32 7.28
CA LEU A 116 -19.76 16.60 7.67
C LEU A 116 -19.14 16.52 9.09
N LEU A 117 -19.80 15.83 10.02
CA LEU A 117 -19.33 15.62 11.40
C LEU A 117 -18.15 14.64 11.47
N ALA A 118 -18.16 13.54 10.72
CA ALA A 118 -17.02 12.62 10.65
C ALA A 118 -15.83 13.25 9.93
N ARG A 119 -16.04 14.06 8.90
CA ARG A 119 -14.97 14.85 8.26
C ARG A 119 -14.36 15.89 9.20
N MET A 120 -15.16 16.51 10.08
CA MET A 120 -14.65 17.41 11.11
C MET A 120 -13.84 16.64 12.16
N ALA A 121 -14.32 15.48 12.62
CA ALA A 121 -13.59 14.64 13.56
C ALA A 121 -12.29 14.09 12.95
N LEU A 122 -12.29 13.68 11.66
CA LEU A 122 -11.11 13.28 10.93
C LEU A 122 -10.12 14.44 10.73
N LYS A 123 -10.60 15.66 10.42
CA LYS A 123 -9.75 16.86 10.33
C LYS A 123 -9.10 17.21 11.66
N VAL A 124 -9.83 17.10 12.77
CA VAL A 124 -9.30 17.32 14.13
C VAL A 124 -8.26 16.25 14.48
N ASN A 125 -8.53 14.98 14.13
CA ASN A 125 -7.58 13.88 14.34
C ASN A 125 -6.34 14.02 13.42
N HIS A 126 -6.53 14.46 12.18
CA HIS A 126 -5.43 14.77 11.25
C HIS A 126 -4.58 15.96 11.71
N TRP A 127 -5.23 17.00 12.28
CA TRP A 127 -4.53 18.15 12.86
C TRP A 127 -3.73 17.74 14.12
N ALA A 128 -4.28 16.88 14.97
CA ALA A 128 -3.62 16.34 16.16
C ALA A 128 -2.45 15.39 15.81
N ARG A 129 -2.45 14.80 14.59
CA ARG A 129 -1.42 13.89 14.08
C ARG A 129 -0.48 14.54 13.06
N ARG A 130 -0.27 15.85 13.11
CA ARG A 130 0.70 16.54 12.24
C ARG A 130 2.07 15.88 12.32
N ASN A 131 2.64 15.56 11.15
CA ASN A 131 3.99 15.04 11.02
C ASN A 131 4.99 16.10 11.50
N THR A 132 5.45 15.96 12.73
CA THR A 132 6.65 16.66 13.21
C THR A 132 7.87 15.80 12.87
N THR A 133 9.06 16.40 12.74
CA THR A 133 10.34 15.70 12.47
C THR A 133 10.56 14.50 13.39
N ALA A 134 10.27 14.66 14.69
CA ALA A 134 10.40 13.58 15.68
C ALA A 134 9.38 12.44 15.45
N ARG A 135 8.12 12.76 15.08
CA ARG A 135 7.09 11.76 14.78
C ARG A 135 7.34 11.06 13.44
N SER A 136 7.86 11.77 12.43
CA SER A 136 8.24 11.17 11.16
C SER A 136 9.30 10.10 11.35
N ARG A 137 10.35 10.36 12.13
CA ARG A 137 11.38 9.37 12.48
C ARG A 137 10.77 8.15 13.18
N GLN A 138 9.89 8.36 14.16
CA GLN A 138 9.25 7.28 14.91
C GLN A 138 8.29 6.44 14.05
N ASN A 139 7.52 7.06 13.16
CA ASN A 139 6.62 6.37 12.26
C ASN A 139 7.38 5.58 11.19
N ILE A 140 8.46 6.12 10.65
CA ILE A 140 9.32 5.45 9.66
C ILE A 140 10.07 4.29 10.32
N SER A 141 10.63 4.48 11.51
CA SER A 141 11.24 3.40 12.28
C SER A 141 10.25 2.25 12.48
N ALA A 142 9.05 2.52 12.99
CA ALA A 142 8.04 1.48 13.19
C ALA A 142 7.60 0.76 11.90
N HIS A 143 7.64 1.44 10.74
CA HIS A 143 7.28 0.82 9.46
C HIS A 143 8.38 -0.10 8.93
N TYR A 144 9.66 0.27 9.11
CA TYR A 144 10.81 -0.50 8.65
C TYR A 144 11.41 -1.43 9.70
N ASP A 145 10.98 -1.34 10.97
CA ASP A 145 11.39 -2.24 12.08
C ASP A 145 10.92 -3.71 11.89
N LEU A 146 10.18 -4.01 10.82
CA LEU A 146 9.90 -5.39 10.39
C LEU A 146 11.16 -6.15 9.96
N GLY A 147 12.26 -5.42 9.74
CA GLY A 147 13.58 -5.98 9.40
C GLY A 147 13.76 -6.31 7.91
N ASN A 148 15.00 -6.28 7.47
CA ASN A 148 15.38 -6.55 6.07
C ASN A 148 14.96 -7.95 5.62
N ASP A 149 14.99 -8.94 6.53
CA ASP A 149 14.61 -10.32 6.25
C ASP A 149 13.14 -10.41 5.79
N PHE A 150 12.24 -9.64 6.42
CA PHE A 150 10.85 -9.59 6.01
C PHE A 150 10.67 -9.02 4.60
N PHE A 151 11.32 -7.89 4.31
CA PHE A 151 11.21 -7.25 3.00
C PHE A 151 11.83 -8.09 1.88
N SER A 152 12.91 -8.82 2.16
CA SER A 152 13.56 -9.72 1.20
C SER A 152 12.67 -10.90 0.75
N LEU A 153 11.60 -11.23 1.50
CA LEU A 153 10.68 -12.30 1.13
C LEU A 153 9.84 -11.99 -0.11
N PHE A 154 9.62 -10.72 -0.42
CA PHE A 154 8.72 -10.33 -1.52
C PHE A 154 9.27 -9.24 -2.45
N LEU A 155 10.35 -8.56 -2.07
CA LEU A 155 11.02 -7.61 -2.95
C LEU A 155 11.98 -8.33 -3.92
N ASP A 156 12.31 -7.65 -5.00
CA ASP A 156 13.35 -8.09 -5.93
C ASP A 156 14.76 -7.96 -5.30
N PRO A 157 15.82 -8.54 -5.92
CA PRO A 157 17.18 -8.46 -5.35
C PRO A 157 17.73 -7.04 -5.16
N SER A 158 17.21 -6.04 -5.84
CA SER A 158 17.57 -4.62 -5.62
C SER A 158 16.87 -4.01 -4.42
N MET A 159 15.97 -4.75 -3.77
CA MET A 159 15.15 -4.28 -2.65
C MET A 159 14.32 -3.03 -3.00
N MET A 160 13.87 -2.92 -4.25
CA MET A 160 13.07 -1.78 -4.70
C MET A 160 11.66 -1.86 -4.14
N TYR A 161 11.36 -1.02 -3.15
CA TYR A 161 10.08 -1.06 -2.42
C TYR A 161 8.92 -0.40 -3.17
N SER A 162 9.18 0.66 -3.93
CA SER A 162 8.15 1.29 -4.76
C SER A 162 7.80 0.42 -5.97
N SER A 163 6.55 0.55 -6.46
CA SER A 163 6.02 -0.32 -7.53
C SER A 163 6.92 -0.33 -8.77
N ALA A 164 7.05 -1.50 -9.38
CA ALA A 164 7.81 -1.69 -10.60
C ALA A 164 7.02 -1.26 -11.85
N VAL A 165 7.72 -1.04 -12.96
CA VAL A 165 7.15 -0.78 -14.29
C VAL A 165 7.44 -1.99 -15.18
N TYR A 166 6.41 -2.75 -15.49
CA TYR A 166 6.52 -3.98 -16.27
C TYR A 166 6.64 -3.66 -17.76
N PRO A 167 7.76 -4.00 -18.44
CA PRO A 167 7.89 -3.78 -19.88
C PRO A 167 6.95 -4.68 -20.69
N THR A 168 6.67 -5.88 -20.17
CA THR A 168 5.68 -6.82 -20.72
C THR A 168 4.90 -7.48 -19.58
N PRO A 169 3.67 -7.98 -19.82
CA PRO A 169 2.89 -8.67 -18.80
C PRO A 169 3.57 -9.89 -18.18
N ASP A 170 4.48 -10.53 -18.92
CA ASP A 170 5.18 -11.75 -18.50
C ASP A 170 6.54 -11.49 -17.86
N SER A 171 6.95 -10.23 -17.72
CA SER A 171 8.20 -9.86 -17.06
C SER A 171 8.18 -10.25 -15.58
N ASP A 172 9.32 -10.69 -15.04
CA ASP A 172 9.48 -10.88 -13.61
C ASP A 172 9.65 -9.54 -12.87
N LEU A 173 9.54 -9.58 -11.53
CA LEU A 173 9.62 -8.39 -10.69
C LEU A 173 11.00 -7.71 -10.78
N ALA A 174 12.10 -8.47 -10.86
CA ALA A 174 13.44 -7.91 -10.93
C ALA A 174 13.65 -7.14 -12.24
N THR A 175 13.22 -7.72 -13.37
CA THR A 175 13.24 -7.06 -14.69
C THR A 175 12.39 -5.78 -14.66
N ALA A 176 11.22 -5.83 -14.06
CA ALA A 176 10.32 -4.69 -13.99
C ALA A 176 10.86 -3.58 -13.07
N ALA A 177 11.51 -3.91 -11.95
CA ALA A 177 12.17 -2.97 -11.06
C ALA A 177 13.34 -2.26 -11.78
N GLN A 178 14.22 -3.02 -12.43
CA GLN A 178 15.33 -2.45 -13.21
C GLN A 178 14.84 -1.59 -14.38
N HIS A 179 13.77 -2.01 -15.06
CA HIS A 179 13.17 -1.23 -16.14
C HIS A 179 12.69 0.14 -15.64
N LYS A 180 12.01 0.19 -14.48
CA LYS A 180 11.62 1.45 -13.84
C LYS A 180 12.83 2.34 -13.56
N LEU A 181 13.89 1.79 -12.94
CA LEU A 181 15.08 2.57 -12.62
C LEU A 181 15.75 3.15 -13.87
N ARG A 182 15.80 2.36 -14.95
CA ARG A 182 16.32 2.81 -16.24
C ARG A 182 15.49 3.96 -16.81
N LEU A 183 14.15 3.82 -16.83
CA LEU A 183 13.26 4.89 -17.32
C LEU A 183 13.48 6.21 -16.55
N ILE A 184 13.61 6.14 -15.23
CA ILE A 184 13.87 7.32 -14.40
C ILE A 184 15.21 7.95 -14.75
N CYS A 185 16.26 7.16 -14.92
CA CYS A 185 17.59 7.68 -15.30
C CYS A 185 17.59 8.29 -16.71
N GLU A 186 16.86 7.68 -17.65
CA GLU A 186 16.69 8.19 -19.02
C GLU A 186 15.88 9.51 -19.02
N ASP A 187 14.79 9.59 -18.25
CA ASP A 187 13.98 10.82 -18.11
C ASP A 187 14.76 11.95 -17.45
N LEU A 188 15.66 11.63 -16.54
CA LEU A 188 16.57 12.59 -15.92
C LEU A 188 17.74 12.97 -16.85
N GLU A 189 17.92 12.26 -17.97
CA GLU A 189 19.06 12.44 -18.88
C GLU A 189 20.41 12.36 -18.13
N LEU A 190 20.56 11.35 -17.25
CA LEU A 190 21.75 11.23 -16.40
C LEU A 190 23.02 10.99 -17.21
N THR A 191 24.07 11.73 -16.87
CA THR A 191 25.42 11.63 -17.41
C THR A 191 26.45 11.38 -16.29
N PRO A 192 27.69 10.96 -16.62
CA PRO A 192 28.74 10.77 -15.62
C PRO A 192 29.17 12.05 -14.88
N GLU A 193 28.89 13.21 -15.46
CA GLU A 193 29.21 14.53 -14.92
C GLU A 193 28.18 15.02 -13.90
N ASP A 194 26.98 14.42 -13.88
CA ASP A 194 25.89 14.82 -12.99
C ASP A 194 26.13 14.44 -11.53
N HIS A 195 25.67 15.29 -10.64
CA HIS A 195 25.48 14.99 -9.22
C HIS A 195 23.99 14.88 -8.93
N LEU A 196 23.52 13.65 -8.80
CA LEU A 196 22.14 13.31 -8.45
C LEU A 196 21.93 13.37 -6.96
N VAL A 197 20.86 14.03 -6.49
CA VAL A 197 20.35 13.84 -5.12
C VAL A 197 19.12 12.95 -5.11
N GLU A 198 19.14 11.92 -4.26
CA GLU A 198 18.00 11.04 -4.02
C GLU A 198 17.42 11.30 -2.62
N VAL A 199 16.12 11.61 -2.57
CA VAL A 199 15.37 11.73 -1.32
C VAL A 199 14.61 10.45 -1.04
N GLY A 200 15.03 9.73 0.00
CA GLY A 200 14.47 8.42 0.34
C GLY A 200 15.30 7.27 -0.22
N THR A 201 16.44 7.00 0.39
CA THR A 201 17.41 5.97 -0.03
C THR A 201 16.79 4.58 -0.23
N GLY A 202 15.75 4.22 0.54
CA GLY A 202 15.33 2.83 0.62
C GLY A 202 16.48 1.91 1.00
N TRP A 203 16.71 0.86 0.24
CA TRP A 203 17.87 -0.02 0.38
C TRP A 203 18.99 0.26 -0.64
N GLY A 204 18.96 1.47 -1.24
CA GLY A 204 20.02 1.93 -2.14
C GLY A 204 19.84 1.52 -3.60
N GLY A 205 18.73 0.92 -3.97
CA GLY A 205 18.52 0.37 -5.31
C GLY A 205 18.69 1.41 -6.42
N MET A 206 18.08 2.60 -6.28
CA MET A 206 18.20 3.68 -7.28
C MET A 206 19.60 4.28 -7.32
N ALA A 207 20.17 4.61 -6.14
CA ALA A 207 21.52 5.20 -6.07
C ALA A 207 22.58 4.30 -6.70
N ILE A 208 22.52 3.00 -6.36
CA ILE A 208 23.45 1.99 -6.91
C ILE A 208 23.25 1.86 -8.43
N PHE A 209 22.01 1.74 -8.89
CA PHE A 209 21.70 1.61 -10.32
C PHE A 209 22.21 2.81 -11.12
N ALA A 210 21.95 4.03 -10.65
CA ALA A 210 22.42 5.25 -11.31
C ALA A 210 23.96 5.33 -11.38
N ALA A 211 24.64 5.05 -10.28
CA ALA A 211 26.10 5.07 -10.26
C ALA A 211 26.74 3.98 -11.12
N GLU A 212 26.18 2.75 -11.12
CA GLU A 212 26.71 1.63 -11.92
C GLU A 212 26.52 1.83 -13.43
N HIS A 213 25.32 2.27 -13.83
CA HIS A 213 24.94 2.28 -15.25
C HIS A 213 25.17 3.61 -15.95
N TYR A 214 25.13 4.72 -15.20
CA TYR A 214 25.29 6.07 -15.76
C TYR A 214 26.57 6.76 -15.28
N GLY A 215 27.25 6.20 -14.29
CA GLY A 215 28.53 6.71 -13.81
C GLY A 215 28.45 8.03 -13.03
N CYS A 216 27.24 8.54 -12.75
CA CYS A 216 27.04 9.79 -12.04
C CYS A 216 27.41 9.70 -10.56
N HIS A 217 27.62 10.85 -9.93
CA HIS A 217 27.70 10.92 -8.46
C HIS A 217 26.32 10.98 -7.87
N VAL A 218 26.09 10.27 -6.74
CA VAL A 218 24.81 10.24 -6.05
C VAL A 218 24.98 10.58 -4.58
N THR A 219 24.21 11.55 -4.10
CA THR A 219 23.99 11.77 -2.67
C THR A 219 22.58 11.28 -2.35
N THR A 220 22.45 10.34 -1.42
CA THR A 220 21.16 9.79 -1.02
C THR A 220 20.94 9.91 0.47
N THR A 221 19.71 10.15 0.91
CA THR A 221 19.39 10.40 2.31
C THR A 221 18.23 9.58 2.81
N THR A 222 18.36 9.07 4.05
CA THR A 222 17.31 8.37 4.78
C THR A 222 17.32 8.75 6.25
N ILE A 223 16.18 8.63 6.91
CA ILE A 223 16.03 8.74 8.37
C ILE A 223 15.80 7.38 9.04
N SER A 224 15.88 6.28 8.28
CA SER A 224 15.87 4.91 8.79
C SER A 224 17.29 4.40 8.99
N ARG A 225 17.64 4.03 10.23
CA ARG A 225 18.96 3.50 10.55
C ARG A 225 19.24 2.19 9.84
N GLU A 226 18.27 1.33 9.73
CA GLU A 226 18.39 0.03 9.08
C GLU A 226 18.65 0.17 7.58
N GLN A 227 17.91 1.07 6.91
CA GLN A 227 18.15 1.37 5.50
C GLN A 227 19.52 1.99 5.27
N PHE A 228 19.96 2.91 6.14
CA PHE A 228 21.29 3.51 6.07
C PHE A 228 22.38 2.45 6.16
N ASP A 229 22.35 1.62 7.20
CA ASP A 229 23.38 0.60 7.46
C ASP A 229 23.41 -0.43 6.31
N TYR A 230 22.25 -0.86 5.81
CA TYR A 230 22.14 -1.75 4.65
C TYR A 230 22.74 -1.11 3.39
N THR A 231 22.37 0.12 3.07
CA THR A 231 22.82 0.80 1.86
C THR A 231 24.33 1.06 1.89
N VAL A 232 24.88 1.47 3.03
CA VAL A 232 26.34 1.65 3.18
C VAL A 232 27.06 0.33 2.92
N ALA A 233 26.56 -0.79 3.45
CA ALA A 233 27.16 -2.12 3.22
C ALA A 233 27.03 -2.52 1.73
N ALA A 234 25.88 -2.30 1.10
CA ALA A 234 25.65 -2.60 -0.31
C ALA A 234 26.55 -1.77 -1.25
N VAL A 235 26.67 -0.47 -1.03
CA VAL A 235 27.59 0.43 -1.75
C VAL A 235 29.03 -0.03 -1.62
N SER A 236 29.45 -0.40 -0.39
CA SER A 236 30.80 -0.89 -0.13
C SER A 236 31.08 -2.20 -0.85
N SER A 237 30.13 -3.14 -0.83
CA SER A 237 30.28 -4.44 -1.48
C SER A 237 30.46 -4.36 -2.99
N LYS A 238 29.95 -3.28 -3.60
CA LYS A 238 30.03 -2.98 -5.04
C LYS A 238 31.19 -2.05 -5.43
N GLY A 239 31.96 -1.56 -4.44
CA GLY A 239 33.08 -0.66 -4.70
C GLY A 239 32.67 0.73 -5.20
N LEU A 240 31.47 1.22 -4.80
CA LEU A 240 30.89 2.47 -5.28
C LEU A 240 31.03 3.65 -4.28
N GLN A 241 31.87 3.52 -3.25
CA GLN A 241 32.03 4.53 -2.20
C GLN A 241 32.53 5.88 -2.72
N ASP A 242 33.26 5.89 -3.83
CA ASP A 242 33.75 7.11 -4.46
C ASP A 242 32.68 7.84 -5.28
N ARG A 243 31.53 7.17 -5.53
CA ARG A 243 30.43 7.74 -6.33
C ARG A 243 29.14 7.94 -5.54
N ILE A 244 28.94 7.21 -4.44
CA ILE A 244 27.70 7.27 -3.65
C ILE A 244 28.01 7.74 -2.24
N THR A 245 27.38 8.85 -1.86
CA THR A 245 27.38 9.36 -0.49
C THR A 245 26.02 9.04 0.15
N VAL A 246 26.01 8.24 1.20
CA VAL A 246 24.79 7.91 1.95
C VAL A 246 24.73 8.76 3.20
N LEU A 247 23.64 9.49 3.40
CA LEU A 247 23.45 10.37 4.56
C LEU A 247 22.35 9.82 5.47
N PHE A 248 22.59 9.89 6.77
CA PHE A 248 21.58 9.60 7.80
C PHE A 248 20.97 10.91 8.31
N ASP A 249 20.33 11.65 7.39
CA ASP A 249 19.81 12.98 7.64
C ASP A 249 18.39 13.13 7.08
N ASP A 250 17.65 14.07 7.64
CA ASP A 250 16.39 14.50 7.05
C ASP A 250 16.67 15.33 5.78
N TYR A 251 15.95 15.03 4.68
CA TYR A 251 16.15 15.74 3.42
C TYR A 251 15.97 17.26 3.53
N ARG A 252 15.26 17.73 4.56
CA ARG A 252 15.06 19.16 4.84
C ARG A 252 16.32 19.86 5.35
N ASP A 253 17.27 19.08 5.85
CA ASP A 253 18.53 19.55 6.41
C ASP A 253 19.68 19.40 5.41
N LEU A 254 19.39 18.95 4.15
CA LEU A 254 20.38 18.82 3.11
C LEU A 254 20.88 20.20 2.67
N GLU A 255 22.20 20.33 2.58
CA GLU A 255 22.88 21.52 2.09
C GLU A 255 23.59 21.23 0.75
N GLY A 256 23.79 22.25 -0.06
CA GLY A 256 24.51 22.16 -1.33
C GLY A 256 23.62 22.34 -2.55
N THR A 257 24.23 22.09 -3.71
CA THR A 257 23.56 22.15 -5.02
C THR A 257 23.78 20.85 -5.75
N PHE A 258 22.77 20.40 -6.47
CA PHE A 258 22.77 19.17 -7.23
C PHE A 258 22.25 19.45 -8.64
N ASP A 259 22.70 18.67 -9.63
CA ASP A 259 22.27 18.84 -11.02
C ASP A 259 20.88 18.25 -11.25
N LYS A 260 20.58 17.13 -10.57
CA LYS A 260 19.33 16.38 -10.71
C LYS A 260 18.80 15.95 -9.35
N LEU A 261 17.48 15.77 -9.25
CA LEU A 261 16.81 15.29 -8.04
C LEU A 261 15.85 14.16 -8.39
N VAL A 262 15.85 13.12 -7.55
CA VAL A 262 14.88 12.02 -7.63
C VAL A 262 14.31 11.69 -6.25
N SER A 263 13.04 11.27 -6.22
CA SER A 263 12.38 10.66 -5.07
C SER A 263 11.35 9.66 -5.59
N ILE A 264 11.48 8.35 -5.23
CA ILE A 264 10.66 7.26 -5.77
C ILE A 264 10.12 6.34 -4.68
#